data_2998025819ec612edca77a9b836f905c
#
_entry.id   2998025819ec612edca77a9b836f905c
#
_cell.length_a   1.000
_cell.length_b   1.000
_cell.length_c   1.000
_cell.angle_alpha   90.00
_cell.angle_beta   90.00
_cell.angle_gamma   90.00
#
_symmetry.space_group_name_H-M   'P 1'
#
loop_
_entity.id
_entity.type
_entity.pdbx_description
1 polymer ?
#
loop_
_entity_poly.entity_id
_entity_poly.type
_entity_poly.pdbx_seq_one_letter_code
_entity_poly.pdbx_strand_id
1 'polypeptide(L)'
;MKKFLFFFLLSLPAYSQSYQVSVGSNLTSYLFVNSASVNPANMRAASGMHLSINREKALSNDFYYDLGLSYNQFNSVGDVQNIPMSYATDFVGLGAGIGPHIGLGKTLSLVVKGRVSAVKMIHGNQMLLNRYINLAEDEQFNSVRTMYGLSLELRKQINAQVSTFASYQYLTSYKQFIEPNRTGKSTVNFIPTTFSLGLVLSN
;
A
#
# COMPACT_ATOMS: atom_id res chain seq x y z
N MET A 1 -23.76 16.49 0.14
CA MET A 1 -23.50 15.30 1.00
C MET A 1 -22.03 14.88 1.11
N LYS A 2 -21.04 15.45 0.39
CA LYS A 2 -19.60 15.01 0.43
C LYS A 2 -18.79 15.58 1.62
N LYS A 3 -19.31 16.54 2.38
CA LYS A 3 -18.58 17.18 3.50
C LYS A 3 -18.82 16.51 4.87
N PHE A 4 -19.78 15.61 5.01
CA PHE A 4 -20.14 14.98 6.29
C PHE A 4 -19.25 13.78 6.65
N LEU A 5 -18.64 13.12 5.66
CA LEU A 5 -17.82 11.92 5.89
C LEU A 5 -16.49 12.23 6.60
N PHE A 6 -15.97 13.44 6.41
CA PHE A 6 -14.69 13.86 6.99
C PHE A 6 -14.80 14.16 8.50
N PHE A 7 -15.96 14.62 8.97
CA PHE A 7 -16.22 14.90 10.39
C PHE A 7 -16.45 13.64 11.23
N PHE A 8 -16.95 12.57 10.64
CA PHE A 8 -17.22 11.32 11.35
C PHE A 8 -15.93 10.57 11.76
N LEU A 9 -14.84 10.78 11.04
CA LEU A 9 -13.53 10.19 11.39
C LEU A 9 -12.84 10.91 12.57
N LEU A 10 -13.25 12.14 12.89
CA LEU A 10 -12.65 12.96 13.95
C LEU A 10 -13.40 12.85 15.30
N SER A 11 -14.61 12.31 15.34
CA SER A 11 -15.52 12.37 16.50
C SER A 11 -15.66 11.08 17.30
N LEU A 12 -14.84 10.05 17.03
CA LEU A 12 -14.86 8.83 17.85
C LEU A 12 -14.15 9.06 19.18
N PRO A 13 -14.73 8.61 20.32
CA PRO A 13 -14.26 8.98 21.66
C PRO A 13 -12.80 8.61 21.94
N ALA A 14 -12.16 9.48 22.69
CA ALA A 14 -10.71 9.59 22.94
C ALA A 14 -10.13 8.54 23.91
N TYR A 15 -10.61 7.33 23.92
CA TYR A 15 -10.05 6.28 24.78
C TYR A 15 -8.99 5.47 24.04
N SER A 16 -7.74 5.55 24.53
CA SER A 16 -6.61 4.70 24.08
C SER A 16 -6.39 4.71 22.56
N GLN A 17 -6.17 5.89 21.99
CA GLN A 17 -5.90 6.05 20.57
C GLN A 17 -4.44 6.41 20.36
N SER A 18 -3.82 5.82 19.35
CA SER A 18 -2.50 6.23 18.91
C SER A 18 -2.51 6.59 17.42
N TYR A 19 -1.59 7.47 17.06
CA TYR A 19 -1.34 7.83 15.67
C TYR A 19 0.01 7.30 15.25
N GLN A 20 0.04 6.67 14.08
CA GLN A 20 1.26 6.18 13.46
C GLN A 20 1.59 7.03 12.25
N VAL A 21 2.83 7.47 12.16
CA VAL A 21 3.36 8.16 10.97
C VAL A 21 4.57 7.39 10.50
N SER A 22 4.64 7.07 9.21
CA SER A 22 5.79 6.37 8.65
C SER A 22 6.23 6.92 7.31
N VAL A 23 7.51 6.74 7.05
CA VAL A 23 8.18 6.99 5.78
C VAL A 23 8.98 5.75 5.39
N GLY A 24 9.03 5.45 4.11
CA GLY A 24 9.72 4.25 3.65
C GLY A 24 9.87 4.17 2.15
N SER A 25 10.22 2.98 1.70
CA SER A 25 10.39 2.66 0.28
C SER A 25 9.51 1.49 -0.11
N ASN A 26 8.88 1.60 -1.28
CA ASN A 26 8.22 0.50 -1.96
C ASN A 26 9.16 -0.11 -3.00
N LEU A 27 9.18 -1.43 -3.06
CA LEU A 27 9.70 -2.21 -4.18
C LEU A 27 8.51 -2.88 -4.85
N THR A 28 8.13 -2.44 -6.04
CA THR A 28 6.89 -2.92 -6.66
C THR A 28 7.16 -3.69 -7.94
N SER A 29 6.69 -4.93 -7.98
CA SER A 29 6.68 -5.74 -9.19
C SER A 29 5.33 -5.61 -9.88
N TYR A 30 5.36 -5.45 -11.22
CA TYR A 30 4.18 -5.46 -12.07
C TYR A 30 4.09 -6.81 -12.77
N LEU A 31 2.97 -7.48 -12.57
CA LEU A 31 2.67 -8.74 -13.25
C LEU A 31 1.59 -8.49 -14.30
N PHE A 32 1.99 -8.52 -15.57
CA PHE A 32 1.08 -8.41 -16.70
C PHE A 32 0.61 -9.81 -17.10
N VAL A 33 -0.69 -9.99 -17.24
CA VAL A 33 -1.26 -11.26 -17.70
C VAL A 33 -2.15 -10.95 -18.91
N ASN A 34 -1.79 -11.51 -20.05
CA ASN A 34 -2.61 -11.37 -21.27
C ASN A 34 -3.80 -12.35 -21.25
N SER A 35 -4.65 -12.30 -22.29
CA SER A 35 -5.81 -13.18 -22.44
C SER A 35 -5.46 -14.68 -22.47
N ALA A 36 -4.23 -15.03 -22.82
CA ALA A 36 -3.72 -16.40 -22.80
C ALA A 36 -3.06 -16.79 -21.45
N SER A 37 -3.20 -15.95 -20.41
CA SER A 37 -2.56 -16.12 -19.10
C SER A 37 -1.01 -16.15 -19.14
N VAL A 38 -0.41 -15.60 -20.19
CA VAL A 38 1.02 -15.49 -20.36
C VAL A 38 1.47 -14.08 -19.92
N ASN A 39 2.58 -14.00 -19.19
CA ASN A 39 3.22 -12.72 -18.86
C ASN A 39 4.13 -12.31 -20.03
N PRO A 40 3.75 -11.33 -20.87
CA PRO A 40 4.55 -10.92 -22.02
C PRO A 40 5.71 -9.98 -21.63
N ALA A 41 5.74 -9.48 -20.40
CA ALA A 41 6.68 -8.47 -19.96
C ALA A 41 7.61 -9.02 -18.87
N ASN A 42 8.91 -8.78 -19.01
CA ASN A 42 9.91 -9.09 -17.99
C ASN A 42 10.11 -7.86 -17.08
N MET A 43 9.17 -7.66 -16.15
CA MET A 43 9.18 -6.51 -15.25
C MET A 43 9.89 -6.82 -13.94
N ARG A 44 10.75 -5.90 -13.52
CA ARG A 44 11.49 -5.96 -12.26
C ARG A 44 11.01 -4.86 -11.34
N ALA A 45 11.06 -5.13 -10.05
CA ALA A 45 10.74 -4.13 -9.04
C ALA A 45 11.70 -2.94 -9.12
N ALA A 46 11.14 -1.75 -9.08
CA ALA A 46 11.89 -0.52 -8.91
C ALA A 46 11.46 0.17 -7.60
N SER A 47 12.39 0.95 -7.04
CA SER A 47 12.15 1.66 -5.79
C SER A 47 11.20 2.85 -5.99
N GLY A 48 10.32 3.04 -5.02
CA GLY A 48 9.44 4.20 -4.92
C GLY A 48 9.28 4.63 -3.45
N MET A 49 8.74 5.81 -3.23
CA MET A 49 8.50 6.35 -1.89
C MET A 49 7.20 5.80 -1.29
N HIS A 50 7.18 5.63 0.02
CA HIS A 50 6.01 5.34 0.83
C HIS A 50 5.88 6.34 1.96
N LEU A 51 4.68 6.90 2.14
CA LEU A 51 4.29 7.71 3.30
C LEU A 51 2.97 7.20 3.84
N SER A 52 2.79 7.12 5.16
CA SER A 52 1.49 6.80 5.72
C SER A 52 1.22 7.52 7.04
N ILE A 53 -0.06 7.76 7.28
CA ILE A 53 -0.60 8.18 8.57
C ILE A 53 -1.77 7.27 8.91
N ASN A 54 -1.70 6.60 10.05
CA ASN A 54 -2.73 5.68 10.51
C ASN A 54 -3.17 6.07 11.92
N ARG A 55 -4.45 5.88 12.19
CA ARG A 55 -5.01 5.91 13.53
C ARG A 55 -5.18 4.48 14.00
N GLU A 56 -4.53 4.15 15.09
CA GLU A 56 -4.57 2.83 15.69
C GLU A 56 -5.39 2.84 16.98
N LYS A 57 -6.08 1.74 17.24
CA LYS A 57 -6.80 1.51 18.48
C LYS A 57 -6.68 0.05 18.92
N ALA A 58 -6.52 -0.16 20.22
CA ALA A 58 -6.60 -1.48 20.81
C ALA A 58 -8.07 -1.98 20.80
N LEU A 59 -8.30 -3.19 20.32
CA LEU A 59 -9.56 -3.92 20.48
C LEU A 59 -9.57 -4.71 21.80
N SER A 60 -8.39 -5.20 22.18
CA SER A 60 -8.12 -5.89 23.45
C SER A 60 -6.64 -5.67 23.81
N ASN A 61 -6.18 -6.24 24.93
CA ASN A 61 -4.78 -6.11 25.34
C ASN A 61 -3.79 -6.61 24.28
N ASP A 62 -4.21 -7.59 23.47
CA ASP A 62 -3.33 -8.30 22.52
C ASP A 62 -3.74 -8.09 21.05
N PHE A 63 -4.77 -7.29 20.77
CA PHE A 63 -5.25 -7.06 19.42
C PHE A 63 -5.44 -5.59 19.12
N TYR A 64 -4.93 -5.17 17.96
CA TYR A 64 -5.01 -3.80 17.45
C TYR A 64 -5.64 -3.77 16.06
N TYR A 65 -6.33 -2.69 15.77
CA TYR A 65 -6.69 -2.33 14.40
C TYR A 65 -6.24 -0.93 14.08
N ASP A 66 -5.99 -0.67 12.82
CA ASP A 66 -5.70 0.66 12.33
C ASP A 66 -6.50 1.01 11.08
N LEU A 67 -6.69 2.31 10.88
CA LEU A 67 -7.25 2.92 9.68
C LEU A 67 -6.37 4.10 9.30
N GLY A 68 -6.06 4.24 8.01
CA GLY A 68 -5.19 5.33 7.62
C GLY A 68 -5.14 5.64 6.14
N LEU A 69 -4.36 6.67 5.86
CA LEU A 69 -4.06 7.18 4.53
C LEU A 69 -2.63 6.83 4.17
N SER A 70 -2.41 6.55 2.90
CA SER A 70 -1.06 6.35 2.37
C SER A 70 -0.88 7.03 1.03
N TYR A 71 0.36 7.47 0.79
CA TYR A 71 0.88 7.82 -0.52
C TYR A 71 1.95 6.79 -0.89
N ASN A 72 1.89 6.29 -2.12
CA ASN A 72 2.76 5.24 -2.57
C ASN A 72 3.22 5.52 -4.00
N GLN A 73 4.51 5.44 -4.24
CA GLN A 73 5.06 5.34 -5.58
C GLN A 73 5.27 3.87 -5.91
N PHE A 74 4.57 3.39 -6.93
CA PHE A 74 4.75 2.04 -7.45
C PHE A 74 5.49 2.14 -8.78
N ASN A 75 6.78 1.86 -8.73
CA ASN A 75 7.66 1.95 -9.88
C ASN A 75 8.08 0.56 -10.34
N SER A 76 8.25 0.40 -11.64
CA SER A 76 8.75 -0.84 -12.23
C SER A 76 9.52 -0.58 -13.49
N VAL A 77 10.54 -1.39 -13.76
CA VAL A 77 11.37 -1.31 -14.98
C VAL A 77 11.48 -2.69 -15.61
N GLY A 78 11.64 -2.75 -16.91
CA GLY A 78 11.78 -4.03 -17.60
C GLY A 78 11.78 -3.90 -19.11
N ASP A 79 11.38 -4.97 -19.74
CA ASP A 79 11.26 -5.01 -21.20
C ASP A 79 10.08 -5.87 -21.65
N VAL A 80 9.59 -5.59 -22.85
CA VAL A 80 8.67 -6.45 -23.61
C VAL A 80 9.32 -6.72 -24.94
N GLN A 81 9.64 -7.98 -25.24
CA GLN A 81 10.30 -8.38 -26.47
C GLN A 81 11.58 -7.59 -26.75
N ASN A 82 12.42 -7.38 -25.72
CA ASN A 82 13.65 -6.58 -25.76
C ASN A 82 13.45 -5.07 -25.97
N ILE A 83 12.22 -4.57 -25.89
CA ILE A 83 11.94 -3.14 -25.89
C ILE A 83 11.91 -2.65 -24.45
N PRO A 84 12.86 -1.78 -24.03
CA PRO A 84 12.91 -1.29 -22.66
C PRO A 84 11.68 -0.43 -22.34
N MET A 85 11.15 -0.64 -21.14
CA MET A 85 10.02 0.13 -20.61
C MET A 85 10.18 0.39 -19.12
N SER A 86 9.58 1.47 -18.66
CA SER A 86 9.48 1.77 -17.24
C SER A 86 8.13 2.39 -16.89
N TYR A 87 7.72 2.15 -15.67
CA TYR A 87 6.52 2.72 -15.07
C TYR A 87 6.92 3.55 -13.85
N ALA A 88 6.41 4.77 -13.79
CA ALA A 88 6.49 5.64 -12.62
C ALA A 88 5.06 6.06 -12.27
N THR A 89 4.55 5.58 -11.14
CA THR A 89 3.14 5.78 -10.78
C THR A 89 2.98 6.14 -9.32
N ASP A 90 2.12 7.12 -9.06
CA ASP A 90 1.80 7.65 -7.74
C ASP A 90 0.37 7.29 -7.37
N PHE A 91 0.20 6.70 -6.20
CA PHE A 91 -1.10 6.30 -5.68
C PHE A 91 -1.37 6.93 -4.32
N VAL A 92 -2.62 7.30 -4.10
CA VAL A 92 -3.15 7.57 -2.76
C VAL A 92 -4.08 6.44 -2.36
N GLY A 93 -4.10 6.10 -1.08
CA GLY A 93 -4.89 4.98 -0.59
C GLY A 93 -5.48 5.20 0.79
N LEU A 94 -6.60 4.51 1.00
CA LEU A 94 -7.19 4.26 2.30
C LEU A 94 -6.91 2.81 2.67
N GLY A 95 -6.40 2.58 3.87
CA GLY A 95 -6.06 1.23 4.34
C GLY A 95 -6.59 0.94 5.72
N ALA A 96 -6.81 -0.34 5.98
CA ALA A 96 -7.13 -0.88 7.29
C ALA A 96 -6.21 -2.07 7.59
N GLY A 97 -5.88 -2.23 8.85
CA GLY A 97 -5.14 -3.39 9.35
C GLY A 97 -5.72 -3.90 10.66
N ILE A 98 -5.60 -5.18 10.88
CA ILE A 98 -6.01 -5.81 12.16
C ILE A 98 -5.09 -6.98 12.47
N GLY A 99 -4.72 -7.12 13.74
CA GLY A 99 -3.92 -8.26 14.15
C GLY A 99 -3.38 -8.19 15.56
N PRO A 100 -2.66 -9.24 15.98
CA PRO A 100 -2.09 -9.37 17.31
C PRO A 100 -0.91 -8.44 17.55
N HIS A 101 -0.80 -8.03 18.82
CA HIS A 101 0.32 -7.34 19.40
C HIS A 101 1.00 -8.27 20.41
N ILE A 102 2.26 -8.59 20.18
CA ILE A 102 3.02 -9.57 20.93
C ILE A 102 4.16 -8.87 21.66
N GLY A 103 4.12 -8.81 22.97
CA GLY A 103 5.22 -8.30 23.79
C GLY A 103 6.44 -9.22 23.72
N LEU A 104 7.60 -8.67 23.33
CA LEU A 104 8.88 -9.39 23.28
C LEU A 104 9.77 -9.04 24.50
N GLY A 105 9.29 -8.18 25.39
CA GLY A 105 10.00 -7.71 26.57
C GLY A 105 9.38 -6.45 27.13
N LYS A 106 10.12 -5.72 27.98
CA LYS A 106 9.57 -4.53 28.68
C LYS A 106 9.28 -3.36 27.71
N THR A 107 10.05 -3.22 26.64
CA THR A 107 9.95 -2.07 25.73
C THR A 107 9.85 -2.47 24.26
N LEU A 108 9.96 -3.76 23.95
CA LEU A 108 9.97 -4.28 22.59
C LEU A 108 8.69 -5.09 22.34
N SER A 109 8.09 -4.89 21.18
CA SER A 109 6.91 -5.66 20.75
C SER A 109 6.91 -5.92 19.26
N LEU A 110 6.22 -6.96 18.85
CA LEU A 110 5.95 -7.32 17.47
C LEU A 110 4.45 -7.18 17.21
N VAL A 111 4.08 -6.50 16.14
CA VAL A 111 2.71 -6.41 15.68
C VAL A 111 2.60 -7.06 14.31
N VAL A 112 1.68 -8.00 14.17
CA VAL A 112 1.40 -8.71 12.91
C VAL A 112 -0.01 -8.33 12.49
N LYS A 113 -0.20 -7.75 11.30
CA LYS A 113 -1.53 -7.33 10.85
C LYS A 113 -1.86 -7.91 9.48
N GLY A 114 -3.07 -8.44 9.35
CA GLY A 114 -3.73 -8.56 8.06
C GLY A 114 -4.10 -7.17 7.57
N ARG A 115 -3.82 -6.86 6.29
CA ARG A 115 -4.07 -5.53 5.71
C ARG A 115 -4.95 -5.60 4.49
N VAL A 116 -5.82 -4.60 4.36
CA VAL A 116 -6.58 -4.33 3.15
C VAL A 116 -6.49 -2.83 2.85
N SER A 117 -6.37 -2.46 1.59
CA SER A 117 -6.38 -1.07 1.18
C SER A 117 -7.05 -0.88 -0.17
N ALA A 118 -7.66 0.28 -0.36
CA ALA A 118 -8.14 0.76 -1.63
C ALA A 118 -7.23 1.90 -2.09
N VAL A 119 -6.57 1.72 -3.23
CA VAL A 119 -5.64 2.71 -3.78
C VAL A 119 -6.13 3.22 -5.12
N LYS A 120 -5.91 4.50 -5.37
CA LYS A 120 -6.22 5.16 -6.65
C LYS A 120 -4.99 5.88 -7.15
N MET A 121 -4.67 5.68 -8.43
CA MET A 121 -3.60 6.41 -9.10
C MET A 121 -3.99 7.89 -9.24
N ILE A 122 -3.06 8.77 -8.89
CA ILE A 122 -3.19 10.22 -9.04
C ILE A 122 -2.29 10.78 -10.13
N HIS A 123 -1.19 10.08 -10.39
CA HIS A 123 -0.26 10.40 -11.46
C HIS A 123 0.41 9.11 -11.95
N GLY A 124 0.69 9.01 -13.25
CA GLY A 124 1.37 7.84 -13.79
C GLY A 124 1.88 8.07 -15.21
N ASN A 125 3.13 7.68 -15.42
CA ASN A 125 3.76 7.70 -16.71
C ASN A 125 4.39 6.34 -17.02
N GLN A 126 4.24 5.93 -18.27
CA GLN A 126 5.01 4.85 -18.87
C GLN A 126 6.03 5.47 -19.84
N MET A 127 7.28 5.05 -19.75
CA MET A 127 8.27 5.33 -20.78
C MET A 127 8.43 4.09 -21.65
N LEU A 128 8.22 4.27 -22.96
CA LEU A 128 8.36 3.23 -23.97
C LEU A 128 9.04 3.85 -25.20
N LEU A 129 10.16 3.28 -25.68
CA LEU A 129 10.90 3.80 -26.85
C LEU A 129 11.19 5.31 -26.76
N ASN A 130 11.63 5.80 -25.59
CA ASN A 130 11.87 7.22 -25.30
C ASN A 130 10.64 8.15 -25.46
N ARG A 131 9.44 7.58 -25.43
CA ARG A 131 8.18 8.34 -25.40
C ARG A 131 7.50 8.16 -24.05
N TYR A 132 6.97 9.25 -23.54
CA TYR A 132 6.14 9.23 -22.33
C TYR A 132 4.67 9.03 -22.72
N ILE A 133 4.04 8.07 -22.07
CA ILE A 133 2.62 7.76 -22.21
C ILE A 133 1.97 8.06 -20.86
N ASN A 134 0.96 8.92 -20.85
CA ASN A 134 0.19 9.22 -19.66
C ASN A 134 -0.75 8.04 -19.33
N LEU A 135 -0.58 7.44 -18.15
CA LEU A 135 -1.39 6.31 -17.70
C LEU A 135 -2.72 6.73 -17.06
N ALA A 136 -2.94 8.03 -16.80
CA ALA A 136 -4.18 8.52 -16.23
C ALA A 136 -5.40 8.30 -17.14
N GLU A 137 -5.17 8.15 -18.45
CA GLU A 137 -6.19 7.87 -19.46
C GLU A 137 -6.41 6.36 -19.68
N ASP A 138 -5.53 5.52 -19.12
CA ASP A 138 -5.64 4.07 -19.24
C ASP A 138 -6.55 3.52 -18.12
N GLU A 139 -7.69 2.93 -18.49
CA GLU A 139 -8.64 2.33 -17.56
C GLU A 139 -8.01 1.27 -16.64
N GLN A 140 -6.97 0.57 -17.10
CA GLN A 140 -6.26 -0.44 -16.31
C GLN A 140 -5.52 0.19 -15.12
N PHE A 141 -5.08 1.43 -15.24
CA PHE A 141 -4.35 2.14 -14.18
C PHE A 141 -5.22 3.11 -13.39
N ASN A 142 -6.18 3.76 -14.02
CA ASN A 142 -7.00 4.81 -13.39
C ASN A 142 -8.14 4.25 -12.50
N SER A 143 -8.38 2.96 -12.47
CA SER A 143 -9.39 2.36 -11.60
C SER A 143 -8.92 2.31 -10.14
N VAL A 144 -9.87 2.36 -9.19
CA VAL A 144 -9.58 2.06 -7.78
C VAL A 144 -9.20 0.59 -7.67
N ARG A 145 -8.10 0.30 -7.00
CA ARG A 145 -7.61 -1.07 -6.79
C ARG A 145 -7.68 -1.45 -5.33
N THR A 146 -8.20 -2.63 -5.08
CA THR A 146 -8.11 -3.26 -3.77
C THR A 146 -6.81 -4.03 -3.67
N MET A 147 -6.10 -3.82 -2.57
CA MET A 147 -4.88 -4.55 -2.24
C MET A 147 -5.07 -5.24 -0.89
N TYR A 148 -4.47 -6.39 -0.72
CA TYR A 148 -4.51 -7.16 0.52
C TYR A 148 -3.18 -7.86 0.77
N GLY A 149 -2.92 -8.16 2.02
CA GLY A 149 -1.69 -8.83 2.44
C GLY A 149 -1.43 -8.74 3.92
N LEU A 150 -0.15 -8.71 4.28
CA LEU A 150 0.31 -8.74 5.66
C LEU A 150 1.31 -7.62 5.92
N SER A 151 1.37 -7.16 7.17
CA SER A 151 2.45 -6.32 7.68
C SER A 151 3.01 -6.88 9.00
N LEU A 152 4.30 -6.69 9.18
CA LEU A 152 5.05 -6.97 10.39
C LEU A 152 5.64 -5.65 10.88
N GLU A 153 5.45 -5.31 12.14
CA GLU A 153 5.98 -4.09 12.74
C GLU A 153 6.75 -4.46 14.03
N LEU A 154 8.04 -4.19 14.04
CA LEU A 154 8.84 -4.28 15.25
C LEU A 154 8.86 -2.91 15.91
N ARG A 155 8.28 -2.80 17.10
CA ARG A 155 8.11 -1.55 17.86
C ARG A 155 9.02 -1.52 19.07
N LYS A 156 9.61 -0.37 19.32
CA LYS A 156 10.37 -0.06 20.52
C LYS A 156 9.78 1.15 21.23
N GLN A 157 9.29 0.95 22.43
CA GLN A 157 8.80 2.02 23.30
C GLN A 157 9.96 2.88 23.79
N ILE A 158 9.87 4.18 23.55
CA ILE A 158 10.85 5.19 24.02
C ILE A 158 10.40 5.75 25.36
N ASN A 159 9.12 6.09 25.47
CA ASN A 159 8.48 6.55 26.70
C ASN A 159 6.99 6.16 26.69
N ALA A 160 6.22 6.63 27.67
CA ALA A 160 4.78 6.30 27.77
C ALA A 160 3.95 6.77 26.56
N GLN A 161 4.39 7.80 25.85
CA GLN A 161 3.64 8.43 24.77
C GLN A 161 4.23 8.18 23.38
N VAL A 162 5.48 7.73 23.27
CA VAL A 162 6.19 7.62 21.99
C VAL A 162 6.84 6.25 21.86
N SER A 163 6.56 5.62 20.74
CA SER A 163 7.29 4.43 20.28
C SER A 163 7.82 4.66 18.88
N THR A 164 8.95 4.05 18.55
CA THR A 164 9.45 3.95 17.18
C THR A 164 9.13 2.57 16.63
N PHE A 165 9.02 2.46 15.32
CA PHE A 165 8.88 1.15 14.70
C PHE A 165 9.61 1.04 13.37
N ALA A 166 9.99 -0.19 13.04
CA ALA A 166 10.37 -0.60 11.70
C ALA A 166 9.31 -1.57 11.18
N SER A 167 8.87 -1.41 9.94
CA SER A 167 7.86 -2.30 9.38
C SER A 167 8.27 -2.87 8.04
N TYR A 168 7.78 -4.08 7.79
CA TYR A 168 7.78 -4.77 6.52
C TYR A 168 6.34 -5.06 6.14
N GLN A 169 5.93 -4.68 4.93
CA GLN A 169 4.59 -4.94 4.43
C GLN A 169 4.69 -5.57 3.05
N TYR A 170 3.91 -6.63 2.84
CA TYR A 170 3.73 -7.28 1.56
C TYR A 170 2.26 -7.25 1.18
N LEU A 171 1.95 -6.62 0.04
CA LEU A 171 0.60 -6.56 -0.49
C LEU A 171 0.57 -7.12 -1.92
N THR A 172 -0.61 -7.53 -2.33
CA THR A 172 -0.91 -7.86 -3.72
C THR A 172 -2.23 -7.22 -4.13
N SER A 173 -2.32 -6.73 -5.35
CA SER A 173 -3.59 -6.22 -5.85
C SER A 173 -4.51 -7.36 -6.24
N TYR A 174 -5.81 -7.19 -5.98
CA TYR A 174 -6.84 -8.10 -6.49
C TYR A 174 -6.92 -7.96 -8.02
N LYS A 175 -7.00 -9.10 -8.72
CA LYS A 175 -7.26 -9.11 -10.16
C LYS A 175 -8.63 -8.48 -10.38
N GLN A 176 -8.69 -7.28 -10.93
CA GLN A 176 -9.95 -6.80 -11.46
C GLN A 176 -10.26 -7.60 -12.72
N PHE A 177 -11.27 -8.43 -12.65
CA PHE A 177 -11.90 -8.99 -13.85
C PHE A 177 -12.59 -7.84 -14.58
N ILE A 178 -11.89 -7.25 -15.53
CA ILE A 178 -12.52 -6.33 -16.47
C ILE A 178 -13.37 -7.22 -17.37
N GLU A 179 -14.65 -6.97 -17.38
CA GLU A 179 -15.76 -7.63 -18.08
C GLU A 179 -15.39 -8.74 -19.08
N PRO A 180 -16.02 -9.93 -18.97
CA PRO A 180 -15.65 -11.12 -19.77
C PRO A 180 -15.83 -10.95 -21.30
N ASN A 181 -16.37 -9.84 -21.77
CA ASN A 181 -16.75 -9.62 -23.17
C ASN A 181 -15.72 -8.86 -24.03
N ARG A 182 -14.55 -8.49 -23.51
CA ARG A 182 -13.48 -7.90 -24.33
C ARG A 182 -12.33 -8.88 -24.49
N THR A 183 -12.40 -9.69 -25.51
CA THR A 183 -11.27 -10.49 -26.04
C THR A 183 -10.06 -9.59 -26.25
N GLY A 184 -8.96 -9.84 -25.51
CA GLY A 184 -7.67 -9.19 -25.72
C GLY A 184 -7.20 -8.22 -24.65
N LYS A 185 -7.91 -8.01 -23.53
CA LYS A 185 -7.42 -7.16 -22.44
C LYS A 185 -6.42 -7.88 -21.54
N SER A 186 -5.22 -7.35 -21.43
CA SER A 186 -4.27 -7.73 -20.40
C SER A 186 -4.67 -7.11 -19.05
N THR A 187 -4.44 -7.84 -17.97
CA THR A 187 -4.57 -7.31 -16.61
C THR A 187 -3.21 -7.04 -16.02
N VAL A 188 -3.10 -5.99 -15.22
CA VAL A 188 -1.88 -5.70 -14.45
C VAL A 188 -2.14 -5.88 -12.96
N ASN A 189 -1.30 -6.66 -12.30
CA ASN A 189 -1.30 -6.79 -10.85
C ASN A 189 -0.08 -6.09 -10.27
N PHE A 190 -0.25 -5.37 -9.18
CA PHE A 190 0.82 -4.77 -8.40
C PHE A 190 1.14 -5.64 -7.19
N ILE A 191 2.42 -5.86 -6.96
CA ILE A 191 2.92 -6.61 -5.80
C ILE A 191 3.96 -5.72 -5.12
N PRO A 192 3.54 -4.72 -4.32
CA PRO A 192 4.45 -3.90 -3.56
C PRO A 192 4.93 -4.62 -2.30
N THR A 193 6.22 -4.50 -2.08
CA THR A 193 6.89 -4.80 -0.81
C THR A 193 7.37 -3.48 -0.23
N THR A 194 6.91 -3.13 0.97
CA THR A 194 7.22 -1.86 1.62
C THR A 194 8.08 -2.08 2.85
N PHE A 195 9.16 -1.32 2.94
CA PHE A 195 9.96 -1.17 4.16
C PHE A 195 9.79 0.25 4.66
N SER A 196 9.41 0.43 5.92
CA SER A 196 9.25 1.77 6.49
C SER A 196 9.72 1.86 7.94
N LEU A 197 10.04 3.08 8.33
CA LEU A 197 10.33 3.49 9.69
C LEU A 197 9.29 4.52 10.12
N GLY A 198 8.94 4.53 11.40
CA GLY A 198 7.92 5.46 11.86
C GLY A 198 7.88 5.66 13.37
N LEU A 199 6.91 6.48 13.73
CA LEU A 199 6.60 6.83 15.11
C LEU A 199 5.15 6.46 15.41
N VAL A 200 4.93 5.97 16.64
CA VAL A 200 3.61 5.81 17.25
C VAL A 200 3.50 6.84 18.36
N LEU A 201 2.50 7.69 18.28
CA LEU A 201 2.17 8.72 19.28
C LEU A 201 0.90 8.28 19.98
N SER A 202 1.01 7.97 21.28
CA SER A 202 -0.10 7.53 22.12
C SER A 202 -0.54 8.65 23.05
N ASN A 203 -1.85 8.81 23.23
CA ASN A 203 -2.44 9.72 24.19
C ASN A 203 -2.64 9.02 25.54
#